data_1a82601911acf4ab62bee36a742c4d01
#
_entry.id   1a82601911acf4ab62bee36a742c4d01
#
_cell.length_a   1.000
_cell.length_b   1.000
_cell.length_c   1.000
_cell.angle_alpha   90.00
_cell.angle_beta   90.00
_cell.angle_gamma   90.00
#
_symmetry.space_group_name_H-M   'P 1'
#
loop_
_entity.id
_entity.type
_entity.pdbx_description
1 polymer ?
#
loop_
_entity_poly.entity_id
_entity_poly.type
_entity_poly.pdbx_seq_one_letter_code
_entity_poly.pdbx_strand_id
1 'polypeptide(L)'
;MKSPLHVTVTGAAGQIGYQLLFRIASGQLLGPDQPVVLRLLEIEPAMKALEGVVMELDDCAFPLLAGIEATSSLDHAFTNTNWALLVGSIPRKAGMERADLLNVNGGIFKPQGQAIAKNAASDVRVLVVGNPCNTNCLIARSNAPEIPADRWFAMTRLDQNRAETQIAKKAGVSVAGVKNLAIWGNHSATQFPDFANTTVDAKAVPSVITDSAWLQGDFITTVQKRGAAIIEARGLSSAASAANAAIDTVVSLTTPTAADDCVSVAVTSNGEYGVPE
;
A
#
# COMPACT_ATOMS: atom_id res chain seq x y z
N MET A 1 14.61 -24.85 5.99
CA MET A 1 13.70 -23.70 5.96
C MET A 1 14.52 -22.46 5.65
N LYS A 2 13.95 -21.48 4.93
CA LYS A 2 14.58 -20.19 4.73
C LYS A 2 14.72 -19.45 6.07
N SER A 3 15.70 -18.57 6.19
CA SER A 3 15.78 -17.67 7.36
C SER A 3 14.57 -16.74 7.38
N PRO A 4 13.99 -16.44 8.56
CA PRO A 4 12.88 -15.50 8.64
C PRO A 4 13.25 -14.10 8.14
N LEU A 5 12.34 -13.45 7.43
CA LEU A 5 12.44 -12.03 7.09
C LEU A 5 11.63 -11.19 8.08
N HIS A 6 12.16 -10.04 8.46
CA HIS A 6 11.51 -9.13 9.38
C HIS A 6 10.61 -8.16 8.61
N VAL A 7 9.32 -8.17 8.96
CA VAL A 7 8.31 -7.29 8.37
C VAL A 7 7.77 -6.38 9.45
N THR A 8 8.05 -5.08 9.33
CA THR A 8 7.53 -4.07 10.24
C THR A 8 6.24 -3.46 9.69
N VAL A 9 5.20 -3.39 10.51
CA VAL A 9 3.93 -2.74 10.18
C VAL A 9 3.66 -1.64 11.21
N THR A 10 3.51 -0.40 10.74
CA THR A 10 3.14 0.74 11.60
C THR A 10 1.62 0.93 11.62
N GLY A 11 1.07 1.39 12.73
CA GLY A 11 -0.39 1.44 12.89
C GLY A 11 -1.00 0.03 12.93
N ALA A 12 -0.30 -0.89 13.58
CA ALA A 12 -0.57 -2.34 13.52
C ALA A 12 -1.91 -2.72 14.14
N ALA A 13 -2.38 -2.00 15.15
CA ALA A 13 -3.71 -2.19 15.76
C ALA A 13 -4.84 -1.48 15.00
N GLY A 14 -4.50 -0.66 13.98
CA GLY A 14 -5.48 0.02 13.13
C GLY A 14 -6.19 -0.95 12.18
N GLN A 15 -7.30 -0.50 11.57
CA GLN A 15 -8.13 -1.37 10.71
C GLN A 15 -7.39 -1.97 9.52
N ILE A 16 -6.50 -1.21 8.87
CA ILE A 16 -5.69 -1.72 7.75
C ILE A 16 -4.61 -2.65 8.30
N GLY A 17 -3.90 -2.25 9.37
CA GLY A 17 -2.88 -3.06 10.03
C GLY A 17 -3.44 -4.43 10.43
N TYR A 18 -4.54 -4.46 11.16
CA TYR A 18 -5.22 -5.69 11.55
C TYR A 18 -5.50 -6.62 10.35
N GLN A 19 -6.10 -6.10 9.27
CA GLN A 19 -6.38 -6.91 8.07
C GLN A 19 -5.12 -7.38 7.33
N LEU A 20 -4.02 -6.64 7.45
CA LEU A 20 -2.76 -6.91 6.77
C LEU A 20 -1.95 -8.01 7.46
N LEU A 21 -1.87 -7.97 8.79
CA LEU A 21 -1.01 -8.83 9.61
C LEU A 21 -1.29 -10.32 9.39
N PHE A 22 -2.55 -10.74 9.40
CA PHE A 22 -2.96 -12.13 9.19
C PHE A 22 -2.61 -12.64 7.79
N ARG A 23 -2.67 -11.76 6.78
CA ARG A 23 -2.26 -12.09 5.40
C ARG A 23 -0.75 -12.23 5.28
N ILE A 24 0.03 -11.39 5.98
CA ILE A 24 1.48 -11.51 6.01
C ILE A 24 1.86 -12.83 6.68
N ALA A 25 1.30 -13.10 7.86
CA ALA A 25 1.57 -14.31 8.65
C ALA A 25 1.18 -15.60 7.92
N SER A 26 0.12 -15.56 7.08
CA SER A 26 -0.31 -16.70 6.26
C SER A 26 0.54 -16.93 5.00
N GLY A 27 1.55 -16.09 4.74
CA GLY A 27 2.45 -16.22 3.58
C GLY A 27 2.00 -15.52 2.30
N GLN A 28 0.92 -14.71 2.34
CA GLN A 28 0.44 -14.01 1.15
C GLN A 28 1.39 -12.88 0.68
N LEU A 29 2.22 -12.33 1.57
CA LEU A 29 3.13 -11.23 1.24
C LEU A 29 4.38 -11.70 0.51
N LEU A 30 5.08 -12.70 1.03
CA LEU A 30 6.43 -13.11 0.61
C LEU A 30 6.50 -14.56 0.10
N GLY A 31 5.35 -15.20 -0.05
CA GLY A 31 5.23 -16.55 -0.57
C GLY A 31 5.02 -17.62 0.51
N PRO A 32 4.60 -18.82 0.10
CA PRO A 32 4.10 -19.87 0.99
C PRO A 32 5.22 -20.62 1.74
N ASP A 33 6.48 -20.31 1.47
CA ASP A 33 7.66 -20.97 2.04
C ASP A 33 8.61 -20.00 2.77
N GLN A 34 8.22 -18.71 2.88
CA GLN A 34 9.03 -17.68 3.54
C GLN A 34 8.53 -17.40 4.96
N PRO A 35 9.27 -17.85 6.01
CA PRO A 35 8.97 -17.47 7.38
C PRO A 35 9.14 -15.97 7.61
N VAL A 36 8.33 -15.40 8.51
CA VAL A 36 8.37 -13.97 8.85
C VAL A 36 8.42 -13.76 10.36
N VAL A 37 9.13 -12.74 10.80
CA VAL A 37 9.00 -12.11 12.11
C VAL A 37 8.24 -10.81 11.93
N LEU A 38 7.11 -10.67 12.59
CA LEU A 38 6.30 -9.45 12.57
C LEU A 38 6.79 -8.49 13.66
N ARG A 39 7.11 -7.25 13.26
CA ARG A 39 7.38 -6.14 14.15
C ARG A 39 6.23 -5.15 14.08
N LEU A 40 5.49 -5.03 15.16
CA LEU A 40 4.23 -4.31 15.23
C LEU A 40 4.44 -3.00 15.97
N LEU A 41 4.41 -1.89 15.23
CA LEU A 41 4.60 -0.56 15.79
C LEU A 41 3.25 0.14 16.01
N GLU A 42 3.05 0.60 17.24
CA GLU A 42 1.91 1.44 17.60
C GLU A 42 2.30 2.60 18.53
N ILE A 43 1.42 3.55 18.65
CA ILE A 43 1.53 4.61 19.66
C ILE A 43 1.13 4.06 21.03
N GLU A 44 1.71 4.61 22.11
CA GLU A 44 1.45 4.18 23.49
C GLU A 44 -0.05 3.97 23.81
N PRO A 45 -0.97 4.90 23.45
CA PRO A 45 -2.39 4.71 23.76
C PRO A 45 -3.04 3.50 23.07
N ALA A 46 -2.46 2.98 21.99
CA ALA A 46 -2.98 1.85 21.23
C ALA A 46 -2.31 0.50 21.59
N MET A 47 -1.29 0.50 22.46
CA MET A 47 -0.57 -0.72 22.84
C MET A 47 -1.49 -1.78 23.44
N LYS A 48 -2.51 -1.38 24.22
CA LYS A 48 -3.48 -2.34 24.77
C LYS A 48 -4.31 -3.03 23.69
N ALA A 49 -4.70 -2.31 22.64
CA ALA A 49 -5.38 -2.90 21.49
C ALA A 49 -4.44 -3.83 20.69
N LEU A 50 -3.17 -3.45 20.60
CA LEU A 50 -2.15 -4.27 19.93
C LEU A 50 -1.89 -5.60 20.64
N GLU A 51 -1.94 -5.64 21.98
CA GLU A 51 -1.87 -6.91 22.73
C GLU A 51 -2.96 -7.90 22.28
N GLY A 52 -4.20 -7.42 22.08
CA GLY A 52 -5.30 -8.24 21.57
C GLY A 52 -5.02 -8.78 20.16
N VAL A 53 -4.43 -7.96 19.28
CA VAL A 53 -4.06 -8.38 17.92
C VAL A 53 -2.97 -9.47 17.96
N VAL A 54 -1.99 -9.35 18.87
CA VAL A 54 -0.95 -10.38 19.08
C VAL A 54 -1.58 -11.69 19.51
N MET A 55 -2.50 -11.69 20.49
CA MET A 55 -3.21 -12.89 20.93
C MET A 55 -3.95 -13.57 19.76
N GLU A 56 -4.64 -12.81 18.92
CA GLU A 56 -5.33 -13.39 17.76
C GLU A 56 -4.36 -13.97 16.71
N LEU A 57 -3.20 -13.35 16.51
CA LEU A 57 -2.16 -13.89 15.64
C LEU A 57 -1.61 -15.22 16.17
N ASP A 58 -1.42 -15.32 17.49
CA ASP A 58 -1.02 -16.56 18.16
C ASP A 58 -2.09 -17.66 18.02
N ASP A 59 -3.36 -17.30 18.22
CA ASP A 59 -4.50 -18.21 18.10
C ASP A 59 -4.66 -18.77 16.67
N CYS A 60 -4.23 -18.03 15.64
CA CYS A 60 -4.23 -18.52 14.27
C CYS A 60 -3.19 -19.61 13.98
N ALA A 61 -2.17 -19.76 14.81
CA ALA A 61 -1.14 -20.79 14.69
C ALA A 61 -0.50 -20.90 13.29
N PHE A 62 -0.20 -19.75 12.66
CA PHE A 62 0.37 -19.72 11.32
C PHE A 62 1.77 -20.35 11.27
N PRO A 63 2.01 -21.38 10.43
CA PRO A 63 3.29 -22.08 10.41
C PRO A 63 4.46 -21.24 9.90
N LEU A 64 4.20 -20.13 9.22
CA LEU A 64 5.22 -19.21 8.72
C LEU A 64 5.51 -18.06 9.68
N LEU A 65 4.73 -17.90 10.75
CA LEU A 65 4.96 -16.87 11.76
C LEU A 65 6.02 -17.31 12.75
N ALA A 66 7.25 -16.86 12.53
CA ALA A 66 8.41 -17.25 13.35
C ALA A 66 8.56 -16.43 14.63
N GLY A 67 7.87 -15.29 14.73
CA GLY A 67 7.88 -14.43 15.92
C GLY A 67 7.04 -13.18 15.75
N ILE A 68 6.65 -12.59 16.88
CA ILE A 68 5.92 -11.33 16.95
C ILE A 68 6.59 -10.43 17.99
N GLU A 69 6.85 -9.18 17.63
CA GLU A 69 7.39 -8.16 18.53
C GLU A 69 6.50 -6.92 18.47
N ALA A 70 5.77 -6.62 19.54
CA ALA A 70 4.92 -5.43 19.66
C ALA A 70 5.67 -4.33 20.44
N THR A 71 5.69 -3.10 19.92
CA THR A 71 6.45 -2.00 20.52
C THR A 71 5.90 -0.63 20.13
N SER A 72 6.15 0.37 20.99
CA SER A 72 5.98 1.79 20.67
C SER A 72 7.32 2.49 20.31
N SER A 73 8.43 1.77 20.40
CA SER A 73 9.77 2.29 20.07
C SER A 73 10.06 2.14 18.57
N LEU A 74 10.33 3.27 17.88
CA LEU A 74 10.74 3.29 16.49
C LEU A 74 12.03 2.50 16.25
N ASP A 75 13.04 2.69 17.09
CA ASP A 75 14.33 2.01 16.93
C ASP A 75 14.16 0.49 17.02
N HIS A 76 13.36 0.03 17.99
CA HIS A 76 13.07 -1.41 18.15
C HIS A 76 12.29 -1.95 16.95
N ALA A 77 11.22 -1.24 16.54
CA ALA A 77 10.35 -1.68 15.45
C ALA A 77 11.10 -1.87 14.11
N PHE A 78 12.08 -1.03 13.83
CA PHE A 78 12.82 -1.09 12.56
C PHE A 78 14.14 -1.87 12.63
N THR A 79 14.52 -2.43 13.78
CA THR A 79 15.74 -3.23 13.90
C THR A 79 15.74 -4.42 12.93
N ASN A 80 16.74 -4.50 12.04
CA ASN A 80 16.89 -5.56 11.04
C ASN A 80 15.67 -5.78 10.11
N THR A 81 14.83 -4.76 9.91
CA THR A 81 13.65 -4.83 9.06
C THR A 81 14.03 -5.00 7.58
N ASN A 82 13.50 -6.00 6.89
CA ASN A 82 13.63 -6.22 5.45
C ASN A 82 12.47 -5.57 4.67
N TRP A 83 11.26 -5.54 5.24
CA TRP A 83 10.11 -4.84 4.69
C TRP A 83 9.46 -3.95 5.74
N ALA A 84 9.41 -2.64 5.45
CA ALA A 84 8.69 -1.67 6.27
C ALA A 84 7.40 -1.24 5.58
N LEU A 85 6.25 -1.58 6.17
CA LEU A 85 4.92 -1.20 5.69
C LEU A 85 4.41 -0.05 6.56
N LEU A 86 4.52 1.18 6.07
CA LEU A 86 4.17 2.40 6.80
C LEU A 86 2.68 2.71 6.60
N VAL A 87 1.84 2.12 7.44
CA VAL A 87 0.38 2.18 7.36
C VAL A 87 -0.20 3.27 8.25
N GLY A 88 0.37 3.44 9.45
CA GLY A 88 -0.09 4.41 10.44
C GLY A 88 0.02 5.85 9.94
N SER A 89 -1.10 6.56 9.92
CA SER A 89 -1.16 7.98 9.57
C SER A 89 -2.39 8.63 10.21
N ILE A 90 -2.37 9.95 10.34
CA ILE A 90 -3.55 10.68 10.80
C ILE A 90 -4.41 11.04 9.59
N PRO A 91 -5.66 10.57 9.53
CA PRO A 91 -6.57 10.91 8.44
C PRO A 91 -6.96 12.38 8.50
N ARG A 92 -7.24 12.97 7.34
CA ARG A 92 -7.76 14.34 7.26
C ARG A 92 -9.11 14.42 7.97
N LYS A 93 -9.22 15.32 8.93
CA LYS A 93 -10.49 15.64 9.62
C LYS A 93 -11.21 16.78 8.92
N ALA A 94 -12.51 16.91 9.16
CA ALA A 94 -13.29 18.06 8.71
C ALA A 94 -12.69 19.36 9.28
N GLY A 95 -12.50 20.37 8.41
CA GLY A 95 -11.90 21.66 8.80
C GLY A 95 -10.37 21.69 8.86
N MET A 96 -9.68 20.56 8.61
CA MET A 96 -8.21 20.52 8.59
C MET A 96 -7.71 21.00 7.21
N GLU A 97 -6.82 21.99 7.21
CA GLU A 97 -6.13 22.45 6.01
C GLU A 97 -5.08 21.43 5.53
N ARG A 98 -4.66 21.52 4.26
CA ARG A 98 -3.60 20.66 3.74
C ARG A 98 -2.27 20.85 4.45
N ALA A 99 -1.93 22.08 4.78
CA ALA A 99 -0.70 22.40 5.51
C ALA A 99 -0.67 21.75 6.90
N ASP A 100 -1.80 21.76 7.62
CA ASP A 100 -1.91 21.11 8.93
C ASP A 100 -1.71 19.61 8.83
N LEU A 101 -2.35 18.98 7.81
CA LEU A 101 -2.21 17.55 7.56
C LEU A 101 -0.75 17.16 7.22
N LEU A 102 -0.06 17.99 6.43
CA LEU A 102 1.35 17.78 6.09
C LEU A 102 2.24 17.92 7.34
N ASN A 103 2.01 18.91 8.17
CA ASN A 103 2.78 19.11 9.40
C ASN A 103 2.61 17.94 10.38
N VAL A 104 1.36 17.48 10.58
CA VAL A 104 1.06 16.37 11.50
C VAL A 104 1.67 15.07 10.97
N ASN A 105 1.48 14.74 9.71
CA ASN A 105 2.07 13.54 9.12
C ASN A 105 3.60 13.65 8.98
N GLY A 106 4.13 14.85 8.73
CA GLY A 106 5.57 15.10 8.78
C GLY A 106 6.19 14.73 10.12
N GLY A 107 5.49 15.03 11.23
CA GLY A 107 5.86 14.61 12.58
C GLY A 107 5.87 13.08 12.78
N ILE A 108 5.15 12.33 11.97
CA ILE A 108 5.12 10.85 12.01
C ILE A 108 6.19 10.25 11.09
N PHE A 109 6.22 10.66 9.82
CA PHE A 109 7.04 10.00 8.79
C PHE A 109 8.51 10.40 8.81
N LYS A 110 8.83 11.60 9.26
CA LYS A 110 10.23 12.04 9.47
C LYS A 110 10.99 11.13 10.45
N PRO A 111 10.55 10.95 11.71
CA PRO A 111 11.26 10.08 12.64
C PRO A 111 11.23 8.61 12.21
N GLN A 112 10.20 8.14 11.50
CA GLN A 112 10.18 6.80 10.93
C GLN A 112 11.27 6.63 9.87
N GLY A 113 11.44 7.58 8.94
CA GLY A 113 12.52 7.56 7.96
C GLY A 113 13.89 7.47 8.62
N GLN A 114 14.14 8.31 9.63
CA GLN A 114 15.40 8.32 10.39
C GLN A 114 15.66 6.99 11.12
N ALA A 115 14.63 6.39 11.72
CA ALA A 115 14.75 5.11 12.41
C ALA A 115 15.01 3.94 11.46
N ILE A 116 14.40 3.95 10.26
CA ILE A 116 14.66 2.97 9.20
C ILE A 116 16.11 3.07 8.74
N ALA A 117 16.59 4.28 8.44
CA ALA A 117 17.99 4.50 8.02
C ALA A 117 19.01 3.96 9.03
N LYS A 118 18.72 4.15 10.32
CA LYS A 118 19.61 3.76 11.43
C LYS A 118 19.59 2.26 11.72
N ASN A 119 18.43 1.60 11.64
CA ASN A 119 18.22 0.30 12.27
C ASN A 119 17.83 -0.84 11.30
N ALA A 120 17.36 -0.53 10.09
CA ALA A 120 16.86 -1.54 9.18
C ALA A 120 17.98 -2.39 8.56
N ALA A 121 17.60 -3.53 8.01
CA ALA A 121 18.52 -4.37 7.23
C ALA A 121 19.02 -3.63 5.99
N SER A 122 20.21 -3.98 5.51
CA SER A 122 20.83 -3.35 4.34
C SER A 122 20.05 -3.53 3.04
N ASP A 123 19.12 -4.48 3.00
CA ASP A 123 18.25 -4.77 1.87
C ASP A 123 16.81 -4.26 2.04
N VAL A 124 16.55 -3.42 3.06
CA VAL A 124 15.21 -2.92 3.37
C VAL A 124 14.51 -2.32 2.16
N ARG A 125 13.22 -2.61 2.04
CA ARG A 125 12.27 -1.96 1.14
C ARG A 125 11.13 -1.36 1.93
N VAL A 126 10.68 -0.20 1.53
CA VAL A 126 9.66 0.58 2.26
C VAL A 126 8.45 0.81 1.38
N LEU A 127 7.28 0.37 1.82
CA LEU A 127 6.00 0.68 1.18
C LEU A 127 5.18 1.61 2.09
N VAL A 128 4.90 2.81 1.62
CA VAL A 128 4.05 3.77 2.32
C VAL A 128 2.60 3.60 1.87
N VAL A 129 1.73 3.33 2.82
CA VAL A 129 0.28 3.12 2.64
C VAL A 129 -0.52 4.27 3.25
N GLY A 130 -0.03 4.82 4.37
CA GLY A 130 -0.67 5.92 5.10
C GLY A 130 -0.77 7.20 4.28
N ASN A 131 -2.01 7.73 4.14
CA ASN A 131 -2.27 8.91 3.30
C ASN A 131 -1.92 10.25 3.97
N PRO A 132 -1.45 11.22 3.16
CA PRO A 132 -1.21 11.20 1.71
C PRO A 132 0.07 10.44 1.33
N CYS A 133 -0.07 9.21 0.79
CA CYS A 133 1.01 8.23 0.72
C CYS A 133 2.22 8.70 -0.12
N ASN A 134 2.02 9.35 -1.25
CA ASN A 134 3.12 9.88 -2.07
C ASN A 134 3.95 10.92 -1.29
N THR A 135 3.27 11.88 -0.65
CA THR A 135 3.95 12.92 0.15
C THR A 135 4.63 12.35 1.39
N ASN A 136 3.96 11.44 2.09
CA ASN A 136 4.53 10.78 3.27
C ASN A 136 5.75 9.94 2.91
N CYS A 137 5.74 9.29 1.75
CA CYS A 137 6.89 8.55 1.21
C CYS A 137 8.06 9.50 0.94
N LEU A 138 7.81 10.64 0.28
CA LEU A 138 8.84 11.64 0.04
C LEU A 138 9.43 12.18 1.35
N ILE A 139 8.60 12.47 2.36
CA ILE A 139 9.06 12.94 3.68
C ILE A 139 9.95 11.89 4.34
N ALA A 140 9.52 10.63 4.41
CA ALA A 140 10.29 9.55 5.03
C ALA A 140 11.62 9.34 4.31
N ARG A 141 11.60 9.23 2.97
CA ARG A 141 12.79 9.05 2.13
C ARG A 141 13.79 10.20 2.29
N SER A 142 13.32 11.45 2.27
CA SER A 142 14.19 12.63 2.42
C SER A 142 14.88 12.71 3.79
N ASN A 143 14.42 11.93 4.78
CA ASN A 143 15.03 11.79 6.09
C ASN A 143 15.78 10.47 6.29
N ALA A 144 16.04 9.73 5.20
CA ALA A 144 16.75 8.47 5.15
C ALA A 144 17.64 8.38 3.88
N PRO A 145 18.57 9.33 3.68
CA PRO A 145 19.36 9.41 2.45
C PRO A 145 20.29 8.20 2.25
N GLU A 146 20.55 7.42 3.30
CA GLU A 146 21.36 6.21 3.26
C GLU A 146 20.64 5.04 2.57
N ILE A 147 19.31 5.07 2.49
CA ILE A 147 18.52 4.04 1.82
C ILE A 147 18.37 4.40 0.34
N PRO A 148 18.75 3.52 -0.59
CA PRO A 148 18.61 3.76 -2.03
C PRO A 148 17.19 4.19 -2.42
N ALA A 149 17.10 5.14 -3.33
CA ALA A 149 15.84 5.76 -3.75
C ALA A 149 14.86 4.77 -4.39
N ASP A 150 15.36 3.75 -5.07
CA ASP A 150 14.62 2.67 -5.72
C ASP A 150 14.03 1.64 -4.75
N ARG A 151 14.24 1.81 -3.44
CA ARG A 151 13.65 0.99 -2.37
C ARG A 151 12.48 1.64 -1.66
N TRP A 152 12.06 2.82 -2.11
CA TRP A 152 10.94 3.57 -1.56
C TRP A 152 9.76 3.57 -2.52
N PHE A 153 8.62 3.12 -2.01
CA PHE A 153 7.38 2.95 -2.77
C PHE A 153 6.20 3.56 -2.04
N ALA A 154 5.23 4.08 -2.79
CA ALA A 154 3.92 4.44 -2.22
C ALA A 154 2.80 3.68 -2.96
N MET A 155 1.77 3.28 -2.20
CA MET A 155 0.72 2.41 -2.70
C MET A 155 -0.28 3.15 -3.58
N THR A 156 -0.38 2.74 -4.85
CA THR A 156 -1.43 3.16 -5.79
C THR A 156 -2.25 1.97 -6.30
N ARG A 157 -1.88 0.74 -5.92
CA ARG A 157 -2.50 -0.50 -6.38
C ARG A 157 -4.00 -0.59 -6.07
N LEU A 158 -4.46 0.02 -4.97
CA LEU A 158 -5.89 0.03 -4.66
C LEU A 158 -6.72 0.71 -5.75
N ASP A 159 -6.21 1.78 -6.34
CA ASP A 159 -6.90 2.49 -7.42
C ASP A 159 -6.90 1.66 -8.70
N GLN A 160 -5.80 0.96 -8.99
CA GLN A 160 -5.74 -0.01 -10.09
C GLN A 160 -6.77 -1.14 -9.91
N ASN A 161 -6.80 -1.79 -8.75
CA ASN A 161 -7.75 -2.87 -8.45
C ASN A 161 -9.23 -2.40 -8.60
N ARG A 162 -9.51 -1.15 -8.23
CA ARG A 162 -10.82 -0.52 -8.43
C ARG A 162 -11.14 -0.35 -9.91
N ALA A 163 -10.19 0.15 -10.68
CA ALA A 163 -10.36 0.38 -12.12
C ALA A 163 -10.53 -0.94 -12.88
N GLU A 164 -9.67 -1.93 -12.63
CA GLU A 164 -9.78 -3.27 -13.22
C GLU A 164 -11.14 -3.90 -12.96
N THR A 165 -11.65 -3.79 -11.73
CA THR A 165 -12.97 -4.32 -11.35
C THR A 165 -14.11 -3.60 -12.10
N GLN A 166 -14.02 -2.29 -12.33
CA GLN A 166 -15.05 -1.55 -13.11
C GLN A 166 -15.03 -1.97 -14.58
N ILE A 167 -13.85 -2.08 -15.19
CA ILE A 167 -13.70 -2.56 -16.58
C ILE A 167 -14.24 -4.00 -16.70
N ALA A 168 -13.82 -4.91 -15.82
CA ALA A 168 -14.27 -6.30 -15.84
C ALA A 168 -15.79 -6.43 -15.74
N LYS A 169 -16.43 -5.68 -14.82
CA LYS A 169 -17.89 -5.66 -14.66
C LYS A 169 -18.61 -5.12 -15.91
N LYS A 170 -18.11 -4.02 -16.49
CA LYS A 170 -18.72 -3.43 -17.70
C LYS A 170 -18.58 -4.32 -18.91
N ALA A 171 -17.43 -5.02 -19.03
CA ALA A 171 -17.17 -5.95 -20.13
C ALA A 171 -17.80 -7.35 -19.92
N GLY A 172 -18.26 -7.67 -18.71
CA GLY A 172 -18.83 -8.99 -18.38
C GLY A 172 -17.80 -10.12 -18.34
N VAL A 173 -16.55 -9.82 -17.93
CA VAL A 173 -15.44 -10.78 -17.89
C VAL A 173 -14.87 -10.93 -16.47
N SER A 174 -13.99 -11.92 -16.30
CA SER A 174 -13.17 -12.02 -15.07
C SER A 174 -12.20 -10.85 -14.95
N VAL A 175 -11.93 -10.40 -13.73
CA VAL A 175 -10.87 -9.40 -13.46
C VAL A 175 -9.50 -9.88 -13.98
N ALA A 176 -9.24 -11.18 -13.96
CA ALA A 176 -8.01 -11.76 -14.49
C ALA A 176 -7.79 -11.53 -16.00
N GLY A 177 -8.87 -11.25 -16.75
CA GLY A 177 -8.80 -10.90 -18.16
C GLY A 177 -8.45 -9.43 -18.43
N VAL A 178 -8.48 -8.57 -17.41
CA VAL A 178 -8.11 -7.15 -17.55
C VAL A 178 -6.60 -7.02 -17.32
N LYS A 179 -5.90 -6.45 -18.28
CA LYS A 179 -4.43 -6.34 -18.30
C LYS A 179 -3.99 -4.94 -18.70
N ASN A 180 -2.74 -4.62 -18.34
CA ASN A 180 -2.06 -3.39 -18.74
C ASN A 180 -2.81 -2.11 -18.33
N LEU A 181 -3.46 -2.13 -17.15
CA LEU A 181 -4.16 -0.96 -16.62
C LEU A 181 -3.23 -0.16 -15.71
N ALA A 182 -2.87 1.03 -16.12
CA ALA A 182 -2.06 1.96 -15.32
C ALA A 182 -2.93 3.04 -14.66
N ILE A 183 -2.52 3.45 -13.46
CA ILE A 183 -3.04 4.65 -12.80
C ILE A 183 -1.98 5.74 -12.90
N TRP A 184 -2.29 6.81 -13.59
CA TRP A 184 -1.42 7.97 -13.74
C TRP A 184 -1.73 9.06 -12.73
N GLY A 185 -0.69 9.77 -12.31
CA GLY A 185 -0.81 10.92 -11.42
C GLY A 185 -0.83 10.55 -9.94
N ASN A 186 -1.11 11.55 -9.11
CA ASN A 186 -1.09 11.42 -7.65
C ASN A 186 -2.33 10.67 -7.14
N HIS A 187 -2.20 9.98 -6.01
CA HIS A 187 -3.34 9.33 -5.33
C HIS A 187 -4.33 10.39 -4.78
N SER A 188 -5.19 10.88 -5.66
CA SER A 188 -6.19 11.93 -5.41
C SER A 188 -7.33 11.85 -6.42
N ALA A 189 -8.31 12.76 -6.32
CA ALA A 189 -9.40 12.88 -7.30
C ALA A 189 -8.94 13.37 -8.68
N THR A 190 -7.63 13.57 -8.90
CA THR A 190 -7.03 13.93 -10.21
C THR A 190 -6.30 12.76 -10.86
N GLN A 191 -6.26 11.58 -10.24
CA GLN A 191 -5.70 10.38 -10.84
C GLN A 191 -6.44 9.99 -12.12
N PHE A 192 -5.73 9.41 -13.08
CA PHE A 192 -6.29 8.96 -14.35
C PHE A 192 -6.09 7.45 -14.52
N PRO A 193 -7.16 6.65 -14.47
CA PRO A 193 -7.12 5.23 -14.84
C PRO A 193 -7.08 5.10 -16.35
N ASP A 194 -6.00 4.53 -16.88
CA ASP A 194 -5.70 4.49 -18.31
C ASP A 194 -6.45 3.36 -19.01
N PHE A 195 -7.70 3.60 -19.35
CA PHE A 195 -8.51 2.66 -20.12
C PHE A 195 -8.07 2.53 -21.58
N ALA A 196 -7.36 3.52 -22.13
CA ALA A 196 -6.99 3.54 -23.56
C ALA A 196 -5.92 2.49 -23.88
N ASN A 197 -4.99 2.27 -22.95
CA ASN A 197 -3.93 1.26 -23.07
C ASN A 197 -4.27 -0.07 -22.40
N THR A 198 -5.41 -0.15 -21.72
CA THR A 198 -5.89 -1.38 -21.05
C THR A 198 -6.45 -2.37 -22.07
N THR A 199 -6.24 -3.67 -21.81
CA THR A 199 -6.81 -4.76 -22.59
C THR A 199 -7.76 -5.62 -21.77
N VAL A 200 -8.72 -6.23 -22.46
CA VAL A 200 -9.66 -7.23 -21.92
C VAL A 200 -9.57 -8.45 -22.84
N ASP A 201 -9.11 -9.58 -22.29
CA ASP A 201 -8.85 -10.81 -23.04
C ASP A 201 -8.05 -10.54 -24.34
N ALA A 202 -6.94 -9.80 -24.18
CA ALA A 202 -6.02 -9.35 -25.23
C ALA A 202 -6.61 -8.40 -26.29
N LYS A 203 -7.81 -7.84 -26.08
CA LYS A 203 -8.41 -6.83 -26.95
C LYS A 203 -8.41 -5.47 -26.27
N ALA A 204 -8.17 -4.39 -27.01
CA ALA A 204 -8.22 -3.04 -26.47
C ALA A 204 -9.58 -2.73 -25.83
N VAL A 205 -9.60 -2.14 -24.64
CA VAL A 205 -10.84 -1.80 -23.91
C VAL A 205 -11.84 -1.03 -24.78
N PRO A 206 -11.45 0.01 -25.57
CA PRO A 206 -12.42 0.74 -26.41
C PRO A 206 -13.06 -0.11 -27.51
N SER A 207 -12.47 -1.27 -27.87
CA SER A 207 -13.08 -2.19 -28.84
C SER A 207 -14.07 -3.18 -28.20
N VAL A 208 -13.96 -3.41 -26.88
CA VAL A 208 -14.85 -4.30 -26.10
C VAL A 208 -15.98 -3.50 -25.47
N ILE A 209 -15.65 -2.34 -24.87
CA ILE A 209 -16.59 -1.41 -24.25
C ILE A 209 -16.78 -0.24 -25.19
N THR A 210 -17.83 -0.31 -26.04
CA THR A 210 -18.13 0.72 -27.06
C THR A 210 -18.78 1.98 -26.48
N ASP A 211 -19.17 1.96 -25.21
CA ASP A 211 -19.72 3.12 -24.49
C ASP A 211 -18.59 4.09 -24.10
N SER A 212 -18.17 4.89 -25.08
CA SER A 212 -17.08 5.86 -24.91
C SER A 212 -17.42 6.98 -23.89
N ALA A 213 -18.70 7.33 -23.76
CA ALA A 213 -19.13 8.32 -22.78
C ALA A 213 -18.92 7.80 -21.35
N TRP A 214 -19.23 6.54 -21.09
CA TRP A 214 -18.95 5.91 -19.83
C TRP A 214 -17.44 5.83 -19.53
N LEU A 215 -16.63 5.41 -20.49
CA LEU A 215 -15.18 5.31 -20.32
C LEU A 215 -14.55 6.65 -19.93
N GLN A 216 -14.94 7.74 -20.63
CA GLN A 216 -14.40 9.09 -20.41
C GLN A 216 -15.04 9.84 -19.23
N GLY A 217 -16.15 9.38 -18.70
CA GLY A 217 -16.93 10.02 -17.65
C GLY A 217 -17.05 9.19 -16.37
N ASP A 218 -18.10 8.37 -16.32
CA ASP A 218 -18.48 7.64 -15.10
C ASP A 218 -17.41 6.66 -14.62
N PHE A 219 -16.69 5.99 -15.51
CA PHE A 219 -15.59 5.10 -15.15
C PHE A 219 -14.52 5.84 -14.34
N ILE A 220 -13.99 6.94 -14.91
CA ILE A 220 -12.94 7.75 -14.27
C ILE A 220 -13.43 8.28 -12.92
N THR A 221 -14.60 8.89 -12.91
CA THR A 221 -15.20 9.50 -11.72
C THR A 221 -15.47 8.45 -10.63
N THR A 222 -15.95 7.26 -11.01
CA THR A 222 -16.18 6.15 -10.06
C THR A 222 -14.90 5.70 -9.41
N VAL A 223 -13.81 5.53 -10.15
CA VAL A 223 -12.51 5.15 -9.61
C VAL A 223 -11.99 6.23 -8.66
N GLN A 224 -11.98 7.48 -9.10
CA GLN A 224 -11.50 8.64 -8.32
C GLN A 224 -12.25 8.84 -7.00
N LYS A 225 -13.58 8.63 -7.00
CA LYS A 225 -14.45 8.88 -5.83
C LYS A 225 -14.78 7.65 -5.01
N ARG A 226 -14.28 6.47 -5.37
CA ARG A 226 -14.61 5.21 -4.68
C ARG A 226 -14.32 5.26 -3.18
N GLY A 227 -13.22 5.87 -2.76
CA GLY A 227 -12.88 6.02 -1.35
C GLY A 227 -13.95 6.79 -0.57
N ALA A 228 -14.43 7.91 -1.11
CA ALA A 228 -15.49 8.71 -0.51
C ALA A 228 -16.81 7.94 -0.44
N ALA A 229 -17.19 7.23 -1.51
CA ALA A 229 -18.40 6.41 -1.54
C ALA A 229 -18.38 5.28 -0.50
N ILE A 230 -17.21 4.68 -0.23
CA ILE A 230 -17.07 3.66 0.83
C ILE A 230 -17.25 4.29 2.21
N ILE A 231 -16.68 5.48 2.44
CA ILE A 231 -16.86 6.19 3.73
C ILE A 231 -18.32 6.56 3.93
N GLU A 232 -18.99 7.05 2.90
CA GLU A 232 -20.42 7.36 2.95
C GLU A 232 -21.26 6.12 3.34
N ALA A 233 -20.98 4.99 2.70
CA ALA A 233 -21.74 3.75 2.92
C ALA A 233 -21.40 3.03 4.25
N ARG A 234 -20.11 3.02 4.66
CA ARG A 234 -19.62 2.27 5.83
C ARG A 234 -19.43 3.10 7.09
N GLY A 235 -19.37 4.42 6.98
CA GLY A 235 -18.89 5.30 8.05
C GLY A 235 -17.37 5.21 8.32
N LEU A 236 -16.64 4.36 7.60
CA LEU A 236 -15.20 4.08 7.77
C LEU A 236 -14.50 3.97 6.42
N SER A 237 -13.21 4.30 6.40
CA SER A 237 -12.36 4.15 5.22
C SER A 237 -12.20 2.68 4.78
N SER A 238 -11.72 2.48 3.56
CA SER A 238 -11.30 1.17 3.06
C SER A 238 -10.23 0.58 3.98
N ALA A 239 -10.41 -0.65 4.43
CA ALA A 239 -9.45 -1.36 5.26
C ALA A 239 -8.99 -2.67 4.59
N ALA A 240 -9.89 -3.64 4.41
CA ALA A 240 -9.54 -4.92 3.82
C ALA A 240 -9.02 -4.80 2.38
N SER A 241 -9.63 -3.94 1.55
CA SER A 241 -9.16 -3.71 0.18
C SER A 241 -7.83 -2.95 0.13
N ALA A 242 -7.55 -2.07 1.09
CA ALA A 242 -6.26 -1.41 1.20
C ALA A 242 -5.17 -2.40 1.65
N ALA A 243 -5.46 -3.27 2.61
CA ALA A 243 -4.56 -4.36 3.00
C ALA A 243 -4.27 -5.30 1.83
N ASN A 244 -5.29 -5.68 1.06
CA ASN A 244 -5.10 -6.50 -0.15
C ASN A 244 -4.19 -5.81 -1.17
N ALA A 245 -4.43 -4.54 -1.46
CA ALA A 245 -3.62 -3.78 -2.40
C ALA A 245 -2.16 -3.60 -1.93
N ALA A 246 -1.91 -3.51 -0.63
CA ALA A 246 -0.56 -3.50 -0.08
C ALA A 246 0.15 -4.85 -0.31
N ILE A 247 -0.53 -5.98 -0.08
CA ILE A 247 -0.02 -7.32 -0.42
C ILE A 247 0.28 -7.41 -1.92
N ASP A 248 -0.69 -7.05 -2.78
CA ASP A 248 -0.53 -7.10 -4.24
C ASP A 248 0.66 -6.25 -4.71
N THR A 249 0.89 -5.10 -4.07
CA THR A 249 2.04 -4.22 -4.37
C THR A 249 3.36 -4.94 -4.07
N VAL A 250 3.52 -5.49 -2.87
CA VAL A 250 4.76 -6.18 -2.48
C VAL A 250 4.99 -7.41 -3.36
N VAL A 251 3.97 -8.21 -3.61
CA VAL A 251 4.05 -9.37 -4.53
C VAL A 251 4.54 -8.92 -5.91
N SER A 252 3.99 -7.82 -6.45
CA SER A 252 4.40 -7.28 -7.75
C SER A 252 5.83 -6.73 -7.76
N LEU A 253 6.35 -6.24 -6.63
CA LEU A 253 7.73 -5.79 -6.48
C LEU A 253 8.74 -6.94 -6.32
N THR A 254 8.28 -8.13 -5.96
CA THR A 254 9.11 -9.31 -5.70
C THR A 254 8.97 -10.40 -6.76
N THR A 255 7.96 -10.30 -7.62
CA THR A 255 7.67 -11.29 -8.67
C THR A 255 7.61 -10.59 -10.03
N PRO A 256 8.27 -11.10 -11.07
CA PRO A 256 8.19 -10.52 -12.40
C PRO A 256 6.75 -10.42 -12.91
N THR A 257 6.37 -9.25 -13.42
CA THR A 257 5.08 -9.03 -14.09
C THR A 257 5.10 -9.70 -15.47
N ALA A 258 3.97 -10.23 -15.94
CA ALA A 258 3.84 -10.76 -17.29
C ALA A 258 4.17 -9.68 -18.35
N ALA A 259 4.69 -10.10 -19.50
CA ALA A 259 5.16 -9.18 -20.55
C ALA A 259 4.05 -8.29 -21.13
N ASP A 260 2.81 -8.72 -21.02
CA ASP A 260 1.60 -8.03 -21.50
C ASP A 260 0.84 -7.28 -20.40
N ASP A 261 1.47 -7.10 -19.22
CA ASP A 261 0.82 -6.49 -18.07
C ASP A 261 1.72 -5.45 -17.39
N CYS A 262 1.13 -4.55 -16.62
CA CYS A 262 1.82 -3.58 -15.80
C CYS A 262 1.16 -3.43 -14.44
N VAL A 263 1.89 -2.84 -13.50
CA VAL A 263 1.39 -2.57 -12.15
C VAL A 263 1.64 -1.12 -11.78
N SER A 264 0.67 -0.54 -11.09
CA SER A 264 0.75 0.85 -10.62
C SER A 264 1.37 0.89 -9.22
N VAL A 265 2.48 1.56 -9.11
CA VAL A 265 3.16 1.87 -7.86
C VAL A 265 3.85 3.22 -7.99
N ALA A 266 3.80 4.05 -6.95
CA ALA A 266 4.57 5.28 -6.95
C ALA A 266 6.04 4.96 -6.61
N VAL A 267 6.92 5.39 -7.49
CA VAL A 267 8.37 5.22 -7.38
C VAL A 267 9.05 6.58 -7.34
N THR A 268 10.33 6.60 -6.99
CA THR A 268 11.14 7.80 -7.10
C THR A 268 11.28 8.20 -8.56
N SER A 269 11.09 9.49 -8.86
CA SER A 269 11.36 10.04 -10.19
C SER A 269 12.85 10.07 -10.48
N ASN A 270 13.22 9.76 -11.71
CA ASN A 270 14.56 10.02 -12.27
C ASN A 270 14.47 11.08 -13.39
N GLY A 271 13.46 11.95 -13.34
CA GLY A 271 13.19 12.98 -14.34
C GLY A 271 12.19 12.57 -15.43
N GLU A 272 11.61 11.37 -15.35
CA GLU A 272 10.60 10.93 -16.31
C GLU A 272 9.39 11.88 -16.28
N TYR A 273 8.80 12.10 -17.44
CA TYR A 273 7.64 12.99 -17.64
C TYR A 273 7.86 14.44 -17.16
N GLY A 274 9.13 14.89 -17.00
CA GLY A 274 9.47 16.22 -16.47
C GLY A 274 9.18 16.38 -14.97
N VAL A 275 8.99 15.30 -14.24
CA VAL A 275 8.85 15.32 -12.78
C VAL A 275 10.25 15.37 -12.17
N PRO A 276 10.57 16.36 -11.30
CA PRO A 276 11.89 16.44 -10.63
C PRO A 276 12.18 15.20 -9.77
N GLU A 277 13.50 14.94 -9.59
CA GLU A 277 14.00 13.90 -8.68
C GLU A 277 13.66 14.16 -7.21
#